data_626bb451de495ecdbc965a7a4f4338f2
#
_entry.id   626bb451de495ecdbc965a7a4f4338f2
#
_cell.length_a   1.000
_cell.length_b   1.000
_cell.length_c   1.000
_cell.angle_alpha   90.00
_cell.angle_beta   90.00
_cell.angle_gamma   90.00
#
_symmetry.space_group_name_H-M   'P 1'
#
loop_
_entity.id
_entity.type
_entity.pdbx_description
1 polymer ?
#
loop_
_entity_poly.entity_id
_entity_poly.type
_entity_poly.pdbx_seq_one_letter_code
_entity_poly.pdbx_strand_id
1 'polypeptide(L)'
;KAELKRGEHKSLQTDRVVLRPGPVDEIETVGQIYRWFVEDGLNEHEIAKRLTGAGVTTDLGRAWTRGTVHQILTNEKYIGNNVYNKVSFKLKHKRVVNPREMWIRAEGAYPAIVEEVLFLRAREIVDARSQHFTNAELLEALRAVLKLKGVLSGLIIDEQDNLPSSSAFRNRFGSLLRAYQMIGYEPE
;
A
#
# COMPACT_ATOMS: atom_id res chain seq x y z
N LYS A 1 15.13 26.59 15.62
CA LYS A 1 14.67 25.37 14.88
C LYS A 1 14.50 25.81 13.43
N ALA A 2 15.21 25.19 12.48
CA ALA A 2 15.08 25.45 11.05
C ALA A 2 14.23 24.36 10.43
N GLU A 3 13.43 24.72 9.42
CA GLU A 3 12.70 23.78 8.59
C GLU A 3 13.62 23.33 7.45
N LEU A 4 13.74 22.02 7.25
CA LEU A 4 14.51 21.44 6.16
C LEU A 4 13.61 21.30 4.93
N LYS A 5 14.02 21.88 3.83
CA LYS A 5 13.37 21.65 2.53
C LYS A 5 13.74 20.27 2.01
N ARG A 6 12.97 19.80 1.02
CA ARG A 6 13.22 18.53 0.38
C ARG A 6 14.64 18.46 -0.21
N GLY A 7 15.36 17.40 0.15
CA GLY A 7 16.76 17.21 -0.27
C GLY A 7 17.79 17.91 0.62
N GLU A 8 17.37 18.74 1.56
CA GLU A 8 18.27 19.34 2.53
C GLU A 8 18.63 18.35 3.64
N HIS A 9 19.87 18.43 4.09
CA HIS A 9 20.39 17.63 5.19
C HIS A 9 20.67 18.53 6.39
N LYS A 10 20.57 17.94 7.60
CA LYS A 10 21.00 18.64 8.82
C LYS A 10 22.48 19.05 8.71
N SER A 11 22.81 20.26 9.16
CA SER A 11 24.16 20.81 9.08
C SER A 11 25.12 20.24 10.14
N LEU A 12 24.61 19.92 11.31
CA LEU A 12 25.41 19.38 12.43
C LEU A 12 25.02 17.92 12.72
N GLN A 13 26.00 17.08 13.06
CA GLN A 13 25.73 15.69 13.42
C GLN A 13 24.86 15.56 14.68
N THR A 14 24.97 16.50 15.60
CA THR A 14 24.20 16.56 16.86
C THR A 14 22.75 17.02 16.64
N ASP A 15 22.43 17.64 15.50
CA ASP A 15 21.06 18.07 15.21
C ASP A 15 20.13 16.87 15.10
N ARG A 16 18.94 17.01 15.63
CA ARG A 16 17.86 16.01 15.50
C ARG A 16 16.82 16.52 14.51
N VAL A 17 16.48 15.68 13.54
CA VAL A 17 15.38 15.95 12.61
C VAL A 17 14.11 15.36 13.20
N VAL A 18 13.07 16.19 13.33
CA VAL A 18 11.76 15.81 13.85
C VAL A 18 10.73 16.06 12.76
N LEU A 19 9.83 15.09 12.53
CA LEU A 19 8.69 15.28 11.64
C LEU A 19 7.65 16.19 12.30
N ARG A 20 7.02 17.03 11.47
CA ARG A 20 5.90 17.88 11.85
C ARG A 20 4.75 17.67 10.87
N PRO A 21 3.52 17.97 11.28
CA PRO A 21 2.40 18.03 10.36
C PRO A 21 2.73 18.98 9.19
N GLY A 22 2.36 18.59 7.99
CA GLY A 22 2.50 19.40 6.78
C GLY A 22 1.42 20.49 6.68
N PRO A 23 1.22 21.06 5.48
CA PRO A 23 0.15 22.02 5.21
C PRO A 23 -1.23 21.44 5.55
N VAL A 24 -2.18 22.32 5.90
CA VAL A 24 -3.52 21.93 6.34
C VAL A 24 -4.28 21.16 5.26
N ASP A 25 -4.14 21.57 4.01
CA ASP A 25 -4.76 20.91 2.85
C ASP A 25 -4.26 19.47 2.63
N GLU A 26 -2.99 19.20 2.88
CA GLU A 26 -2.44 17.84 2.83
C GLU A 26 -2.98 16.98 4.00
N ILE A 27 -3.09 17.56 5.20
CA ILE A 27 -3.65 16.87 6.37
C ILE A 27 -5.13 16.54 6.13
N GLU A 28 -5.91 17.49 5.60
CA GLU A 28 -7.30 17.28 5.24
C GLU A 28 -7.46 16.19 4.18
N THR A 29 -6.60 16.19 3.16
CA THR A 29 -6.57 15.15 2.12
C THR A 29 -6.33 13.77 2.72
N VAL A 30 -5.35 13.64 3.62
CA VAL A 30 -5.09 12.37 4.33
C VAL A 30 -6.30 11.95 5.15
N GLY A 31 -6.89 12.84 5.95
CA GLY A 31 -8.10 12.56 6.72
C GLY A 31 -9.27 12.11 5.84
N GLN A 32 -9.43 12.75 4.66
CA GLN A 32 -10.46 12.39 3.70
C GLN A 32 -10.26 11.00 3.08
N ILE A 33 -9.02 10.60 2.79
CA ILE A 33 -8.67 9.26 2.32
C ILE A 33 -9.15 8.20 3.31
N TYR A 34 -8.90 8.41 4.62
CA TYR A 34 -9.34 7.46 5.66
C TYR A 34 -10.86 7.40 5.77
N ARG A 35 -11.58 8.53 5.73
CA ARG A 35 -13.04 8.55 5.77
C ARG A 35 -13.65 7.82 4.57
N TRP A 36 -13.21 8.13 3.36
CA TRP A 36 -13.66 7.42 2.16
C TRP A 36 -13.44 5.91 2.23
N PHE A 37 -12.31 5.50 2.79
CA PHE A 37 -11.98 4.08 2.89
C PHE A 37 -12.81 3.35 3.95
N VAL A 38 -12.98 3.96 5.13
CA VAL A 38 -13.64 3.33 6.29
C VAL A 38 -15.14 3.56 6.31
N GLU A 39 -15.60 4.79 6.02
CA GLU A 39 -17.00 5.18 6.14
C GLU A 39 -17.75 4.96 4.83
N ASP A 40 -17.19 5.39 3.70
CA ASP A 40 -17.83 5.27 2.38
C ASP A 40 -17.53 3.89 1.73
N GLY A 41 -16.62 3.08 2.28
CA GLY A 41 -16.27 1.74 1.80
C GLY A 41 -15.52 1.70 0.48
N LEU A 42 -15.01 2.85 0.00
CA LEU A 42 -14.28 2.93 -1.26
C LEU A 42 -12.99 2.11 -1.18
N ASN A 43 -12.60 1.50 -2.30
CA ASN A 43 -11.29 0.84 -2.38
C ASN A 43 -10.17 1.84 -2.74
N GLU A 44 -8.91 1.43 -2.62
CA GLU A 44 -7.75 2.29 -2.85
C GLU A 44 -7.68 2.84 -4.28
N HIS A 45 -8.18 2.08 -5.27
CA HIS A 45 -8.19 2.50 -6.66
C HIS A 45 -9.25 3.61 -6.91
N GLU A 46 -10.44 3.45 -6.35
CA GLU A 46 -11.51 4.43 -6.42
C GLU A 46 -11.10 5.75 -5.76
N ILE A 47 -10.46 5.68 -4.59
CA ILE A 47 -9.93 6.85 -3.89
C ILE A 47 -8.88 7.55 -4.75
N ALA A 48 -7.92 6.80 -5.31
CA ALA A 48 -6.88 7.36 -6.18
C ALA A 48 -7.49 8.05 -7.43
N LYS A 49 -8.50 7.43 -8.05
CA LYS A 49 -9.22 7.99 -9.19
C LYS A 49 -9.97 9.27 -8.80
N ARG A 50 -10.61 9.29 -7.64
CA ARG A 50 -11.36 10.45 -7.14
C ARG A 50 -10.45 11.64 -6.87
N LEU A 51 -9.31 11.42 -6.20
CA LEU A 51 -8.31 12.47 -5.94
C LEU A 51 -7.72 13.03 -7.23
N THR A 52 -7.34 12.16 -8.17
CA THR A 52 -6.81 12.57 -9.47
C THR A 52 -7.85 13.33 -10.29
N GLY A 53 -9.11 12.89 -10.29
CA GLY A 53 -10.22 13.57 -10.96
C GLY A 53 -10.55 14.93 -10.36
N ALA A 54 -10.31 15.13 -9.08
CA ALA A 54 -10.43 16.42 -8.40
C ALA A 54 -9.20 17.34 -8.61
N GLY A 55 -8.21 16.92 -9.40
CA GLY A 55 -6.99 17.68 -9.66
C GLY A 55 -6.02 17.72 -8.48
N VAL A 56 -6.25 16.94 -7.41
CA VAL A 56 -5.33 16.83 -6.29
C VAL A 56 -4.14 15.99 -6.71
N THR A 57 -2.93 16.49 -6.50
CA THR A 57 -1.68 15.76 -6.79
C THR A 57 -1.02 15.30 -5.49
N THR A 58 -0.11 14.33 -5.60
CA THR A 58 0.78 13.97 -4.48
C THR A 58 1.81 15.08 -4.25
N ASP A 59 2.53 15.03 -3.13
CA ASP A 59 3.66 15.93 -2.78
C ASP A 59 4.74 16.00 -3.89
N LEU A 60 4.79 15.02 -4.77
CA LEU A 60 5.67 14.92 -5.94
C LEU A 60 5.06 15.51 -7.22
N GLY A 61 3.86 16.12 -7.15
CA GLY A 61 3.12 16.58 -8.32
C GLY A 61 2.64 15.47 -9.25
N ARG A 62 2.53 14.21 -8.75
CA ARG A 62 2.11 13.04 -9.52
C ARG A 62 0.64 12.72 -9.25
N ALA A 63 0.03 12.02 -10.21
CA ALA A 63 -1.27 11.41 -10.01
C ALA A 63 -1.25 10.37 -8.88
N TRP A 64 -2.37 10.25 -8.19
CA TRP A 64 -2.56 9.24 -7.17
C TRP A 64 -2.66 7.85 -7.80
N THR A 65 -2.12 6.86 -7.10
CA THR A 65 -2.19 5.46 -7.48
C THR A 65 -2.75 4.64 -6.31
N ARG A 66 -3.26 3.46 -6.59
CA ARG A 66 -3.65 2.48 -5.56
C ARG A 66 -2.53 2.31 -4.52
N GLY A 67 -1.27 2.18 -4.98
CA GLY A 67 -0.12 1.98 -4.11
C GLY A 67 0.15 3.16 -3.18
N THR A 68 -0.02 4.41 -3.64
CA THR A 68 0.15 5.59 -2.79
C THR A 68 -0.94 5.70 -1.73
N VAL A 69 -2.19 5.42 -2.08
CA VAL A 69 -3.30 5.36 -1.11
C VAL A 69 -3.06 4.25 -0.09
N HIS A 70 -2.69 3.05 -0.53
CA HIS A 70 -2.37 1.93 0.37
C HIS A 70 -1.25 2.27 1.35
N GLN A 71 -0.20 2.96 0.90
CA GLN A 71 0.88 3.41 1.77
C GLN A 71 0.40 4.38 2.86
N ILE A 72 -0.54 5.27 2.54
CA ILE A 72 -1.14 6.17 3.54
C ILE A 72 -1.94 5.36 4.55
N LEU A 73 -2.85 4.49 4.13
CA LEU A 73 -3.71 3.69 5.00
C LEU A 73 -2.94 2.74 5.94
N THR A 74 -1.68 2.42 5.61
CA THR A 74 -0.87 1.46 6.37
C THR A 74 0.33 2.07 7.12
N ASN A 75 0.51 3.39 7.03
CA ASN A 75 1.67 4.06 7.62
C ASN A 75 1.35 4.62 9.01
N GLU A 76 1.89 4.00 10.03
CA GLU A 76 1.71 4.37 11.44
C GLU A 76 2.22 5.78 11.81
N LYS A 77 2.94 6.46 10.93
CA LYS A 77 3.36 7.85 11.16
C LYS A 77 2.18 8.79 11.28
N TYR A 78 1.07 8.50 10.59
CA TYR A 78 -0.14 9.33 10.63
C TYR A 78 -0.84 9.32 11.98
N ILE A 79 -0.65 8.26 12.78
CA ILE A 79 -1.08 8.19 14.20
C ILE A 79 0.04 8.52 15.18
N GLY A 80 1.13 9.11 14.69
CA GLY A 80 2.24 9.59 15.54
C GLY A 80 3.30 8.57 15.87
N ASN A 81 3.24 7.34 15.36
CA ASN A 81 4.20 6.29 15.67
C ASN A 81 5.37 6.26 14.69
N ASN A 82 6.56 5.97 15.19
CA ASN A 82 7.72 5.69 14.37
C ASN A 82 8.04 4.19 14.39
N VAL A 83 8.04 3.54 13.25
CA VAL A 83 8.41 2.12 13.14
C VAL A 83 9.66 2.00 12.30
N TYR A 84 10.70 1.49 12.93
CA TYR A 84 12.03 1.29 12.35
C TYR A 84 12.31 -0.22 12.14
N ASN A 85 13.31 -0.53 11.32
CA ASN A 85 13.79 -1.88 11.03
C ASN A 85 12.76 -2.80 10.36
N LYS A 86 11.81 -2.21 9.60
CA LYS A 86 10.88 -3.01 8.76
C LYS A 86 11.59 -3.76 7.64
N VAL A 87 12.72 -3.23 7.18
CA VAL A 87 13.49 -3.76 6.05
C VAL A 87 14.97 -3.67 6.35
N SER A 88 15.70 -4.73 6.04
CA SER A 88 17.16 -4.79 6.05
C SER A 88 17.70 -4.70 4.63
N PHE A 89 18.76 -3.91 4.46
CA PHE A 89 19.48 -3.78 3.18
C PHE A 89 20.98 -3.81 3.48
N LYS A 90 21.43 -4.92 4.08
CA LYS A 90 22.84 -5.08 4.49
C LYS A 90 23.73 -5.19 3.27
N LEU A 91 24.81 -4.41 3.27
CA LEU A 91 25.84 -4.39 2.22
C LEU A 91 25.28 -4.17 0.80
N LYS A 92 24.11 -3.55 0.66
CA LYS A 92 23.43 -3.27 -0.61
C LYS A 92 23.19 -4.49 -1.51
N HIS A 93 23.20 -5.73 -0.95
CA HIS A 93 23.00 -6.93 -1.74
C HIS A 93 21.52 -7.22 -2.04
N LYS A 94 20.73 -7.43 -1.02
CA LYS A 94 19.31 -7.77 -1.20
C LYS A 94 18.45 -7.09 -0.13
N ARG A 95 17.35 -6.48 -0.57
CA ARG A 95 16.35 -5.94 0.33
C ARG A 95 15.52 -7.10 0.89
N VAL A 96 15.51 -7.26 2.21
CA VAL A 96 14.77 -8.28 2.93
C VAL A 96 13.79 -7.61 3.86
N VAL A 97 12.53 -8.05 3.84
CA VAL A 97 11.52 -7.61 4.82
C VAL A 97 11.79 -8.38 6.12
N ASN A 98 12.00 -7.64 7.21
CA ASN A 98 12.22 -8.24 8.51
C ASN A 98 10.89 -8.71 9.11
N PRO A 99 10.89 -9.81 9.88
CA PRO A 99 9.72 -10.23 10.62
C PRO A 99 9.30 -9.15 11.65
N ARG A 100 8.01 -9.15 12.01
CA ARG A 100 7.42 -8.09 12.86
C ARG A 100 8.08 -7.99 14.24
N GLU A 101 8.60 -9.10 14.76
CA GLU A 101 9.30 -9.19 16.04
C GLU A 101 10.61 -8.39 16.07
N MET A 102 11.20 -8.15 14.90
CA MET A 102 12.40 -7.32 14.74
C MET A 102 12.12 -5.83 14.55
N TRP A 103 10.85 -5.44 14.45
CA TRP A 103 10.49 -4.05 14.26
C TRP A 103 10.62 -3.29 15.58
N ILE A 104 11.23 -2.11 15.52
CA ILE A 104 11.35 -1.22 16.67
C ILE A 104 10.28 -0.15 16.51
N ARG A 105 9.37 -0.07 17.48
CA ARG A 105 8.27 0.90 17.49
C ARG A 105 8.48 1.92 18.61
N ALA A 106 8.34 3.19 18.28
CA ALA A 106 8.24 4.30 19.23
C ALA A 106 6.88 4.95 19.04
N GLU A 107 6.02 4.82 20.03
CA GLU A 107 4.68 5.41 20.06
C GLU A 107 4.76 6.89 20.41
N GLY A 108 3.86 7.70 19.84
CA GLY A 108 3.80 9.14 20.10
C GLY A 108 5.08 9.91 19.74
N ALA A 109 5.88 9.38 18.81
CA ALA A 109 7.11 10.03 18.33
C ALA A 109 6.85 11.33 17.58
N TYR A 110 5.64 11.50 17.04
CA TYR A 110 5.20 12.64 16.24
C TYR A 110 3.77 13.05 16.63
N PRO A 111 3.36 14.31 16.33
CA PRO A 111 1.95 14.68 16.41
C PRO A 111 1.12 13.82 15.45
N ALA A 112 0.09 13.18 15.95
CA ALA A 112 -0.86 12.45 15.14
C ALA A 112 -1.70 13.42 14.29
N ILE A 113 -2.01 13.06 13.06
CA ILE A 113 -2.91 13.79 12.14
C ILE A 113 -4.14 12.97 11.76
N VAL A 114 -4.18 11.70 12.15
CA VAL A 114 -5.31 10.79 11.99
C VAL A 114 -5.63 10.19 13.35
N GLU A 115 -6.92 10.04 13.65
CA GLU A 115 -7.36 9.37 14.86
C GLU A 115 -7.00 7.88 14.84
N GLU A 116 -6.49 7.37 15.95
CA GLU A 116 -6.04 5.99 16.07
C GLU A 116 -7.16 4.98 15.75
N VAL A 117 -8.37 5.26 16.20
CA VAL A 117 -9.56 4.40 15.93
C VAL A 117 -9.81 4.27 14.42
N LEU A 118 -9.71 5.37 13.69
CA LEU A 118 -9.92 5.38 12.24
C LEU A 118 -8.81 4.62 11.51
N PHE A 119 -7.56 4.78 11.95
CA PHE A 119 -6.42 4.05 11.43
C PHE A 119 -6.56 2.53 11.67
N LEU A 120 -6.94 2.11 12.89
CA LEU A 120 -7.09 0.70 13.23
C LEU A 120 -8.20 0.04 12.40
N ARG A 121 -9.34 0.71 12.21
CA ARG A 121 -10.40 0.23 11.33
C ARG A 121 -9.94 0.08 9.88
N ALA A 122 -9.20 1.07 9.36
CA ALA A 122 -8.62 0.97 8.03
C ALA A 122 -7.68 -0.24 7.90
N ARG A 123 -6.86 -0.49 8.93
CA ARG A 123 -5.96 -1.66 8.99
C ARG A 123 -6.74 -2.98 8.99
N GLU A 124 -7.79 -3.10 9.79
CA GLU A 124 -8.65 -4.28 9.82
C GLU A 124 -9.25 -4.57 8.43
N ILE A 125 -9.75 -3.54 7.75
CA ILE A 125 -10.29 -3.68 6.39
C ILE A 125 -9.19 -4.12 5.41
N VAL A 126 -7.99 -3.51 5.46
CA VAL A 126 -6.86 -3.88 4.61
C VAL A 126 -6.44 -5.33 4.88
N ASP A 127 -6.31 -5.72 6.15
CA ASP A 127 -5.91 -7.06 6.55
C ASP A 127 -6.98 -8.10 6.17
N ALA A 128 -8.27 -7.79 6.28
CA ALA A 128 -9.37 -8.62 5.83
C ALA A 128 -9.40 -8.78 4.29
N ARG A 129 -9.15 -7.71 3.55
CA ARG A 129 -9.04 -7.75 2.08
C ARG A 129 -7.76 -8.44 1.59
N SER A 130 -6.70 -8.43 2.39
CA SER A 130 -5.44 -9.14 2.10
C SER A 130 -5.51 -10.62 2.48
N GLN A 131 -6.70 -11.23 2.45
CA GLN A 131 -6.86 -12.65 2.72
C GLN A 131 -5.82 -13.45 1.96
N HIS A 132 -5.07 -14.26 2.70
CA HIS A 132 -4.10 -15.18 2.14
C HIS A 132 -4.82 -16.28 1.38
N PHE A 133 -5.15 -16.03 0.14
CA PHE A 133 -5.63 -17.08 -0.74
C PHE A 133 -4.63 -18.22 -0.71
N THR A 134 -5.10 -19.42 -0.46
CA THR A 134 -4.32 -20.63 -0.66
C THR A 134 -4.02 -20.79 -2.15
N ASN A 135 -3.03 -21.59 -2.49
CA ASN A 135 -2.71 -21.86 -3.91
C ASN A 135 -3.92 -22.45 -4.65
N ALA A 136 -4.73 -23.30 -3.97
CA ALA A 136 -5.92 -23.88 -4.54
C ALA A 136 -6.98 -22.80 -4.86
N GLU A 137 -7.27 -21.91 -3.92
CA GLU A 137 -8.22 -20.81 -4.11
C GLU A 137 -7.77 -19.84 -5.22
N LEU A 138 -6.48 -19.55 -5.32
CA LEU A 138 -5.94 -18.73 -6.41
C LEU A 138 -6.15 -19.37 -7.78
N LEU A 139 -5.90 -20.68 -7.91
CA LEU A 139 -6.09 -21.41 -9.16
C LEU A 139 -7.58 -21.54 -9.50
N GLU A 140 -8.45 -21.72 -8.50
CA GLU A 140 -9.88 -21.76 -8.72
C GLU A 140 -10.43 -20.40 -9.16
N ALA A 141 -9.97 -19.32 -8.57
CA ALA A 141 -10.30 -17.98 -9.00
C ALA A 141 -9.84 -17.69 -10.44
N LEU A 142 -8.64 -18.15 -10.85
CA LEU A 142 -8.21 -18.04 -12.25
C LEU A 142 -9.12 -18.86 -13.20
N ARG A 143 -9.56 -20.07 -12.81
CA ARG A 143 -10.53 -20.85 -13.61
C ARG A 143 -11.85 -20.11 -13.77
N ALA A 144 -12.33 -19.45 -12.71
CA ALA A 144 -13.56 -18.67 -12.76
C ALA A 144 -13.42 -17.48 -13.74
N VAL A 145 -12.30 -16.75 -13.72
CA VAL A 145 -12.02 -15.66 -14.66
C VAL A 145 -11.91 -16.19 -16.08
N LEU A 146 -11.20 -17.29 -16.31
CA LEU A 146 -11.10 -17.91 -17.62
C LEU A 146 -12.48 -18.30 -18.17
N LYS A 147 -13.32 -18.90 -17.35
CA LYS A 147 -14.69 -19.28 -17.71
C LYS A 147 -15.55 -18.07 -18.08
N LEU A 148 -15.36 -16.95 -17.38
CA LEU A 148 -16.11 -15.71 -17.60
C LEU A 148 -15.63 -14.91 -18.83
N LYS A 149 -14.31 -14.80 -19.02
CA LYS A 149 -13.69 -13.95 -20.02
C LYS A 149 -13.21 -14.69 -21.27
N GLY A 150 -13.08 -16.02 -21.20
CA GLY A 150 -12.57 -16.86 -22.28
C GLY A 150 -11.06 -16.81 -22.49
N VAL A 151 -10.39 -15.77 -21.97
CA VAL A 151 -8.95 -15.55 -22.08
C VAL A 151 -8.39 -15.03 -20.76
N LEU A 152 -7.08 -15.28 -20.53
CA LEU A 152 -6.36 -14.76 -19.38
C LEU A 152 -5.17 -13.91 -19.83
N SER A 153 -5.03 -12.76 -19.19
CA SER A 153 -3.83 -11.90 -19.28
C SER A 153 -3.56 -11.24 -17.93
N GLY A 154 -2.36 -10.70 -17.75
CA GLY A 154 -2.05 -9.94 -16.55
C GLY A 154 -3.01 -8.78 -16.32
N LEU A 155 -3.41 -8.08 -17.38
CA LEU A 155 -4.36 -6.97 -17.33
C LEU A 155 -5.75 -7.43 -16.89
N ILE A 156 -6.27 -8.52 -17.45
CA ILE A 156 -7.57 -9.08 -17.10
C ILE A 156 -7.61 -9.49 -15.61
N ILE A 157 -6.51 -10.04 -15.08
CA ILE A 157 -6.40 -10.39 -13.66
C ILE A 157 -6.38 -9.11 -12.80
N ASP A 158 -5.61 -8.10 -13.22
CA ASP A 158 -5.45 -6.85 -12.47
C ASP A 158 -6.74 -5.99 -12.46
N GLU A 159 -7.66 -6.22 -13.41
CA GLU A 159 -9.00 -5.61 -13.46
C GLU A 159 -10.02 -6.26 -12.50
N GLN A 160 -9.71 -7.43 -11.91
CA GLN A 160 -10.64 -8.08 -11.00
C GLN A 160 -10.45 -7.55 -9.58
N ASP A 161 -11.50 -6.92 -9.02
CA ASP A 161 -11.45 -6.36 -7.66
C ASP A 161 -11.29 -7.43 -6.57
N ASN A 162 -11.74 -8.65 -6.84
CA ASN A 162 -11.75 -9.76 -5.90
C ASN A 162 -10.54 -10.68 -6.01
N LEU A 163 -9.56 -10.36 -6.86
CA LEU A 163 -8.37 -11.16 -7.06
C LEU A 163 -7.10 -10.41 -6.65
N PRO A 164 -6.10 -11.14 -6.16
CA PRO A 164 -4.75 -10.57 -6.05
C PRO A 164 -4.21 -10.17 -7.42
N SER A 165 -3.30 -9.19 -7.42
CA SER A 165 -2.68 -8.72 -8.66
C SER A 165 -1.94 -9.84 -9.41
N SER A 166 -1.77 -9.68 -10.71
CA SER A 166 -0.99 -10.60 -11.56
C SER A 166 0.43 -10.82 -11.02
N SER A 167 0.99 -9.84 -10.32
CA SER A 167 2.28 -9.95 -9.64
C SER A 167 2.26 -10.96 -8.49
N ALA A 168 1.15 -11.08 -7.76
CA ALA A 168 1.02 -12.07 -6.69
C ALA A 168 1.05 -13.49 -7.24
N PHE A 169 0.39 -13.73 -8.39
CA PHE A 169 0.45 -15.02 -9.09
C PHE A 169 1.86 -15.35 -9.56
N ARG A 170 2.58 -14.38 -10.16
CA ARG A 170 3.99 -14.56 -10.56
C ARG A 170 4.88 -14.95 -9.38
N ASN A 171 4.74 -14.25 -8.27
CA ASN A 171 5.54 -14.51 -7.07
C ASN A 171 5.22 -15.88 -6.47
N ARG A 172 3.97 -16.32 -6.53
CA ARG A 172 3.51 -17.55 -5.89
C ARG A 172 3.76 -18.80 -6.71
N PHE A 173 3.58 -18.71 -8.03
CA PHE A 173 3.72 -19.84 -8.97
C PHE A 173 5.00 -19.75 -9.83
N GLY A 174 5.81 -18.69 -9.66
CA GLY A 174 7.04 -18.46 -10.42
C GLY A 174 6.80 -17.69 -11.72
N SER A 175 5.67 -17.90 -12.41
CA SER A 175 5.24 -17.11 -13.56
C SER A 175 3.72 -17.19 -13.75
N LEU A 176 3.14 -16.27 -14.53
CA LEU A 176 1.72 -16.36 -14.92
C LEU A 176 1.46 -17.57 -15.82
N LEU A 177 2.35 -17.83 -16.76
CA LEU A 177 2.22 -18.99 -17.65
C LEU A 177 2.15 -20.30 -16.88
N ARG A 178 2.98 -20.45 -15.85
CA ARG A 178 2.94 -21.63 -14.99
C ARG A 178 1.61 -21.73 -14.23
N ALA A 179 1.06 -20.63 -13.73
CA ALA A 179 -0.25 -20.62 -13.11
C ALA A 179 -1.35 -21.01 -14.11
N TYR A 180 -1.26 -20.56 -15.37
CA TYR A 180 -2.19 -20.93 -16.45
C TYR A 180 -2.10 -22.42 -16.78
N GLN A 181 -0.90 -22.96 -16.92
CA GLN A 181 -0.70 -24.39 -17.14
C GLN A 181 -1.31 -25.26 -16.03
N MET A 182 -1.20 -24.82 -14.76
CA MET A 182 -1.79 -25.53 -13.62
C MET A 182 -3.33 -25.58 -13.65
N ILE A 183 -3.99 -24.70 -14.40
CA ILE A 183 -5.44 -24.71 -14.62
C ILE A 183 -5.81 -25.30 -15.98
N GLY A 184 -4.84 -25.74 -16.78
CA GLY A 184 -5.07 -26.33 -18.11
C GLY A 184 -5.30 -25.30 -19.20
N TYR A 185 -4.84 -24.05 -19.04
CA TYR A 185 -4.96 -22.99 -20.02
C TYR A 185 -3.60 -22.69 -20.65
N GLU A 186 -3.55 -22.71 -21.98
CA GLU A 186 -2.41 -22.26 -22.78
C GLU A 186 -2.85 -21.04 -23.60
N PRO A 187 -2.24 -19.86 -23.34
CA PRO A 187 -2.50 -18.69 -24.18
C PRO A 187 -1.93 -18.90 -25.58
N GLU A 188 -2.70 -18.52 -26.60
CA GLU A 188 -2.26 -18.48 -28.00
C GLU A 188 -1.16 -17.45 -28.24
#